data_582b8fc34adf82bd79b13a2d3e07f379
#
_entry.id   582b8fc34adf82bd79b13a2d3e07f379
#
_cell.length_a   1.000
_cell.length_b   1.000
_cell.length_c   1.000
_cell.angle_alpha   90.00
_cell.angle_beta   90.00
_cell.angle_gamma   90.00
#
_symmetry.space_group_name_H-M   'P 1'
#
loop_
_entity.id
_entity.type
_entity.pdbx_description
1 polymer ?
#
loop_
_entity_poly.entity_id
_entity_poly.type
_entity_poly.pdbx_seq_one_letter_code
_entity_poly.pdbx_strand_id
1 'polypeptide(L)'
;MAAYLAAIMKTLVDYQIPEVTIQIDDRAPFKQSTTMTAITNGRCFGSGFWVCPNAKIDDGLLDVMVADGIGRLRIMALIPKITKGTHLNEPILSNHQARRVLIDSEKPFVVEADGEIPYSQTRHLEIQILERKLRVIV
;
A
#
# COMPACT_ATOMS: atom_id res chain seq x y z
N MET A 1 14.16 -9.75 -10.59
CA MET A 1 12.78 -9.70 -11.12
C MET A 1 12.07 -11.05 -11.07
N ALA A 2 12.60 -12.13 -11.70
CA ALA A 2 11.92 -13.44 -11.75
C ALA A 2 11.64 -14.06 -10.36
N ALA A 3 12.62 -14.04 -9.43
CA ALA A 3 12.43 -14.55 -8.07
C ALA A 3 11.35 -13.78 -7.28
N TYR A 4 11.26 -12.46 -7.50
CA TYR A 4 10.25 -11.62 -6.87
C TYR A 4 8.83 -11.93 -7.38
N LEU A 5 8.69 -12.12 -8.71
CA LEU A 5 7.43 -12.55 -9.31
C LEU A 5 7.01 -13.94 -8.82
N ALA A 6 7.95 -14.87 -8.67
CA ALA A 6 7.68 -16.19 -8.13
C ALA A 6 7.20 -16.13 -6.66
N ALA A 7 7.77 -15.23 -5.85
CA ALA A 7 7.34 -14.99 -4.47
C ALA A 7 5.91 -14.42 -4.42
N ILE A 8 5.60 -13.43 -5.27
CA ILE A 8 4.23 -12.90 -5.39
C ILE A 8 3.25 -14.02 -5.76
N MET A 9 3.58 -14.84 -6.76
CA MET A 9 2.73 -15.94 -7.19
C MET A 9 2.47 -16.95 -6.08
N LYS A 10 3.50 -17.31 -5.32
CA LYS A 10 3.35 -18.22 -4.18
C LYS A 10 2.44 -17.64 -3.10
N THR A 11 2.64 -16.37 -2.76
CA THR A 11 1.81 -15.67 -1.77
C THR A 11 0.35 -15.60 -2.20
N LEU A 12 0.08 -15.37 -3.48
CA LEU A 12 -1.28 -15.28 -4.01
C LEU A 12 -2.08 -16.59 -3.91
N VAL A 13 -1.42 -17.76 -3.75
CA VAL A 13 -2.12 -19.04 -3.64
C VAL A 13 -2.96 -19.12 -2.37
N ASP A 14 -2.45 -18.66 -1.24
CA ASP A 14 -3.11 -18.74 0.07
C ASP A 14 -3.66 -17.39 0.55
N TYR A 15 -3.55 -16.34 -0.28
CA TYR A 15 -3.92 -15.00 0.10
C TYR A 15 -5.44 -14.86 0.27
N GLN A 16 -5.85 -14.47 1.47
CA GLN A 16 -7.22 -14.10 1.80
C GLN A 16 -7.33 -12.57 1.79
N ILE A 17 -8.32 -12.07 1.08
CA ILE A 17 -8.60 -10.63 0.99
C ILE A 17 -9.28 -10.20 2.30
N PRO A 18 -8.63 -9.38 3.14
CA PRO A 18 -9.25 -8.89 4.38
C PRO A 18 -10.24 -7.77 4.08
N GLU A 19 -11.25 -7.65 4.93
CA GLU A 19 -12.03 -6.43 5.08
C GLU A 19 -11.40 -5.57 6.17
N VAL A 20 -11.14 -4.31 5.85
CA VAL A 20 -10.53 -3.34 6.75
C VAL A 20 -11.38 -2.08 6.86
N THR A 21 -11.28 -1.39 7.98
CA THR A 21 -11.78 -0.03 8.15
C THR A 21 -10.59 0.92 8.04
N ILE A 22 -10.64 1.85 7.11
CA ILE A 22 -9.57 2.81 6.85
C ILE A 22 -10.08 4.20 7.23
N GLN A 23 -9.30 4.93 8.00
CA GLN A 23 -9.51 6.35 8.28
C GLN A 23 -8.29 7.14 7.80
N ILE A 24 -8.56 8.18 7.01
CA ILE A 24 -7.55 9.07 6.42
C ILE A 24 -7.73 10.46 7.04
N ASP A 25 -6.75 10.88 7.85
CA ASP A 25 -6.79 12.08 8.66
C ASP A 25 -8.08 12.13 9.52
N ASP A 26 -8.77 13.25 9.56
CA ASP A 26 -10.02 13.46 10.31
C ASP A 26 -11.28 13.12 9.47
N ARG A 27 -11.13 12.45 8.33
CA ARG A 27 -12.28 12.06 7.48
C ARG A 27 -13.05 10.91 8.13
N ALA A 28 -14.30 10.74 7.71
CA ALA A 28 -15.11 9.61 8.13
C ALA A 28 -14.42 8.28 7.71
N PRO A 29 -14.32 7.30 8.61
CA PRO A 29 -13.78 5.99 8.27
C PRO A 29 -14.69 5.27 7.26
N PHE A 30 -14.08 4.46 6.39
CA PHE A 30 -14.80 3.65 5.43
C PHE A 30 -14.33 2.19 5.50
N LYS A 31 -15.24 1.26 5.25
CA LYS A 31 -14.94 -0.18 5.17
C LYS A 31 -14.69 -0.57 3.73
N GLN A 32 -13.68 -1.41 3.52
CA GLN A 32 -13.33 -1.91 2.21
C GLN A 32 -12.63 -3.26 2.30
N SER A 33 -13.02 -4.20 1.42
CA SER A 33 -12.18 -5.36 1.13
C SER A 33 -10.99 -4.89 0.31
N THR A 34 -9.78 -5.14 0.77
CA THR A 34 -8.58 -4.66 0.09
C THR A 34 -7.58 -5.78 -0.18
N THR A 35 -7.05 -5.80 -1.40
CA THR A 35 -5.92 -6.65 -1.75
C THR A 35 -4.62 -6.11 -1.15
N MET A 36 -4.47 -4.80 -1.14
CA MET A 36 -3.30 -4.12 -0.60
C MET A 36 -3.66 -2.67 -0.28
N THR A 37 -3.18 -2.18 0.84
CA THR A 37 -3.11 -0.75 1.13
C THR A 37 -1.65 -0.37 1.21
N ALA A 38 -1.19 0.44 0.27
CA ALA A 38 0.17 0.98 0.27
C ALA A 38 0.15 2.40 0.84
N ILE A 39 1.01 2.65 1.82
CA ILE A 39 1.18 3.96 2.47
C ILE A 39 2.65 4.31 2.33
N THR A 40 2.95 5.31 1.53
CA THR A 40 4.33 5.61 1.14
C THR A 40 4.65 7.09 1.28
N ASN A 41 5.93 7.39 1.48
CA ASN A 41 6.48 8.74 1.33
C ASN A 41 7.25 8.89 0.01
N GLY A 42 7.54 7.79 -0.66
CA GLY A 42 8.29 7.75 -1.91
C GLY A 42 7.49 7.12 -3.05
N ARG A 43 8.01 7.24 -4.28
CA ARG A 43 7.33 6.79 -5.49
C ARG A 43 7.39 5.30 -5.73
N CYS A 44 8.51 4.68 -5.32
CA CYS A 44 8.86 3.31 -5.68
C CYS A 44 8.92 2.42 -4.45
N PHE A 45 8.52 1.17 -4.63
CA PHE A 45 8.68 0.09 -3.70
C PHE A 45 9.56 -1.00 -4.32
N GLY A 46 10.52 -1.51 -3.55
CA GLY A 46 11.44 -2.53 -4.03
C GLY A 46 12.19 -2.15 -5.32
N SER A 47 12.44 -3.13 -6.18
CA SER A 47 13.27 -2.96 -7.38
C SER A 47 12.48 -2.48 -8.61
N GLY A 48 11.65 -1.43 -8.50
CA GLY A 48 11.03 -0.82 -9.67
C GLY A 48 9.50 -0.93 -9.74
N PHE A 49 8.82 -1.08 -8.61
CA PHE A 49 7.38 -0.93 -8.54
C PHE A 49 7.03 0.52 -8.19
N TRP A 50 6.48 1.25 -9.15
CA TRP A 50 6.02 2.63 -8.98
C TRP A 50 4.64 2.65 -8.34
N VAL A 51 4.57 2.35 -7.05
CA VAL A 51 3.28 2.19 -6.35
C VAL A 51 2.54 3.51 -6.23
N CYS A 52 3.25 4.59 -5.88
CA CYS A 52 2.70 5.94 -5.81
C CYS A 52 3.54 6.89 -6.70
N PRO A 53 3.43 6.82 -8.05
CA PRO A 53 4.33 7.52 -8.96
C PRO A 53 4.31 9.05 -8.83
N ASN A 54 3.27 9.62 -8.23
CA ASN A 54 3.14 11.06 -8.01
C ASN A 54 3.63 11.52 -6.63
N ALA A 55 4.06 10.58 -5.76
CA ALA A 55 4.52 10.91 -4.41
C ALA A 55 5.69 11.89 -4.39
N LYS A 56 5.71 12.75 -3.38
CA LYS A 56 6.77 13.73 -3.12
C LYS A 56 7.29 13.53 -1.71
N ILE A 57 8.59 13.39 -1.55
CA ILE A 57 9.23 13.08 -0.26
C ILE A 57 9.32 14.27 0.69
N ASP A 58 9.01 15.48 0.24
CA ASP A 58 9.25 16.76 0.94
C ASP A 58 7.97 17.61 1.13
N ASP A 59 6.80 17.11 0.74
CA ASP A 59 5.53 17.84 0.85
C ASP A 59 4.81 17.65 2.21
N GLY A 60 5.35 16.79 3.08
CA GLY A 60 4.78 16.52 4.41
C GLY A 60 3.51 15.68 4.37
N LEU A 61 3.32 14.91 3.30
CA LEU A 61 2.18 14.02 3.13
C LEU A 61 2.65 12.58 2.85
N LEU A 62 1.83 11.63 3.26
CA LEU A 62 1.88 10.25 2.83
C LEU A 62 0.98 10.07 1.62
N ASP A 63 1.44 9.34 0.62
CA ASP A 63 0.60 8.88 -0.49
C ASP A 63 0.02 7.51 -0.14
N VAL A 64 -1.30 7.41 -0.23
CA VAL A 64 -2.07 6.21 0.18
C VAL A 64 -2.78 5.67 -1.05
N MET A 65 -2.42 4.47 -1.47
CA MET A 65 -3.10 3.73 -2.51
C MET A 65 -3.83 2.54 -1.89
N VAL A 66 -5.14 2.49 -2.07
CA VAL A 66 -5.98 1.37 -1.63
C VAL A 66 -6.44 0.60 -2.87
N ALA A 67 -6.07 -0.67 -2.93
CA ALA A 67 -6.49 -1.57 -4.00
C ALA A 67 -7.68 -2.40 -3.53
N ASP A 68 -8.77 -2.38 -4.29
CA ASP A 68 -9.95 -3.21 -4.02
C ASP A 68 -9.59 -4.68 -3.86
N GLY A 69 -10.46 -5.42 -3.20
CA GLY A 69 -10.40 -6.87 -3.13
C GLY A 69 -10.65 -7.50 -4.49
N ILE A 70 -9.57 -7.83 -5.21
CA ILE A 70 -9.63 -8.37 -6.57
C ILE A 70 -9.05 -9.77 -6.69
N GLY A 71 -9.55 -10.51 -7.65
CA GLY A 71 -9.05 -11.87 -7.94
C GLY A 71 -7.60 -11.88 -8.48
N ARG A 72 -6.92 -13.00 -8.27
CA ARG A 72 -5.51 -13.23 -8.58
C ARG A 72 -5.12 -12.85 -10.01
N LEU A 73 -5.93 -13.19 -11.00
CA LEU A 73 -5.66 -12.87 -12.42
C LEU A 73 -5.61 -11.36 -12.66
N ARG A 74 -6.47 -10.61 -11.97
CA ARG A 74 -6.50 -9.14 -12.09
C ARG A 74 -5.31 -8.49 -11.40
N ILE A 75 -4.85 -9.06 -10.26
CA ILE A 75 -3.59 -8.64 -9.62
C ILE A 75 -2.43 -8.81 -10.59
N MET A 76 -2.33 -9.97 -11.26
CA MET A 76 -1.26 -10.24 -12.23
C MET A 76 -1.30 -9.25 -13.41
N ALA A 77 -2.49 -8.89 -13.89
CA ALA A 77 -2.64 -7.93 -14.97
C ALA A 77 -2.24 -6.50 -14.57
N LEU A 78 -2.25 -6.17 -13.27
CA LEU A 78 -1.81 -4.87 -12.75
C LEU A 78 -0.29 -4.75 -12.63
N ILE A 79 0.43 -5.85 -12.43
CA ILE A 79 1.89 -5.83 -12.22
C ILE A 79 2.63 -5.03 -13.32
N PRO A 80 2.38 -5.26 -14.62
CA PRO A 80 3.04 -4.47 -15.67
C PRO A 80 2.68 -2.99 -15.66
N LYS A 81 1.48 -2.64 -15.17
CA LYS A 81 1.04 -1.25 -15.06
C LYS A 81 1.72 -0.56 -13.88
N ILE A 82 1.86 -1.26 -12.75
CA ILE A 82 2.56 -0.76 -11.57
C ILE A 82 4.04 -0.54 -11.85
N THR A 83 4.70 -1.47 -12.56
CA THR A 83 6.11 -1.31 -12.95
C THR A 83 6.35 -0.15 -13.92
N LYS A 84 5.33 0.29 -14.65
CA LYS A 84 5.37 1.45 -15.55
C LYS A 84 4.79 2.73 -14.92
N GLY A 85 4.22 2.66 -13.73
CA GLY A 85 3.54 3.79 -13.08
C GLY A 85 2.26 4.25 -13.79
N THR A 86 1.61 3.38 -14.57
CA THR A 86 0.43 3.72 -15.40
C THR A 86 -0.90 3.21 -14.84
N HIS A 87 -0.91 2.76 -13.59
CA HIS A 87 -2.05 2.10 -12.93
C HIS A 87 -2.99 3.08 -12.21
N LEU A 88 -2.60 4.34 -11.99
CA LEU A 88 -3.35 5.29 -11.14
C LEU A 88 -4.82 5.51 -11.54
N ASN A 89 -5.14 5.31 -12.82
CA ASN A 89 -6.50 5.48 -13.35
C ASN A 89 -7.31 4.18 -13.38
N GLU A 90 -6.81 3.10 -12.78
CA GLU A 90 -7.57 1.85 -12.68
C GLU A 90 -8.74 2.04 -11.72
N PRO A 91 -9.99 1.68 -12.11
CA PRO A 91 -11.19 1.91 -11.30
C PRO A 91 -11.18 1.20 -9.94
N ILE A 92 -10.32 0.18 -9.80
CA ILE A 92 -10.15 -0.62 -8.60
C ILE A 92 -9.12 -0.03 -7.62
N LEU A 93 -8.55 1.12 -7.95
CA LEU A 93 -7.57 1.81 -7.10
C LEU A 93 -8.14 3.15 -6.67
N SER A 94 -8.06 3.43 -5.38
CA SER A 94 -8.29 4.75 -4.84
C SER A 94 -6.98 5.33 -4.29
N ASN A 95 -6.73 6.61 -4.62
CA ASN A 95 -5.51 7.29 -4.24
C ASN A 95 -5.86 8.49 -3.37
N HIS A 96 -5.15 8.61 -2.24
CA HIS A 96 -5.36 9.67 -1.26
C HIS A 96 -4.01 10.24 -0.82
N GLN A 97 -4.03 11.41 -0.23
CA GLN A 97 -2.93 11.97 0.52
C GLN A 97 -3.37 12.19 1.96
N ALA A 98 -2.46 11.94 2.91
CA ALA A 98 -2.75 11.97 4.34
C ALA A 98 -1.54 12.38 5.16
N ARG A 99 -1.78 12.88 6.37
CA ARG A 99 -0.77 13.01 7.42
C ARG A 99 -0.82 11.85 8.40
N ARG A 100 -1.98 11.23 8.51
CA ARG A 100 -2.24 10.12 9.42
C ARG A 100 -3.20 9.13 8.77
N VAL A 101 -2.90 7.85 8.90
CA VAL A 101 -3.76 6.76 8.43
C VAL A 101 -3.97 5.77 9.56
N LEU A 102 -5.22 5.41 9.81
CA LEU A 102 -5.61 4.35 10.72
C LEU A 102 -6.20 3.20 9.91
N ILE A 103 -5.82 1.99 10.24
CA ILE A 103 -6.38 0.75 9.66
C ILE A 103 -6.76 -0.19 10.77
N ASP A 104 -8.04 -0.55 10.81
CA ASP A 104 -8.60 -1.52 11.74
C ASP A 104 -9.20 -2.70 10.98
N SER A 105 -9.11 -3.90 11.55
CA SER A 105 -9.71 -5.11 10.99
C SER A 105 -10.14 -6.09 12.07
N GLU A 106 -11.24 -6.80 11.82
CA GLU A 106 -11.67 -7.89 12.70
C GLU A 106 -10.72 -9.09 12.64
N LYS A 107 -10.12 -9.33 11.46
CA LYS A 107 -9.12 -10.40 11.23
C LYS A 107 -7.71 -9.82 11.22
N PRO A 108 -6.72 -10.56 11.74
CA PRO A 108 -5.34 -10.11 11.67
C PRO A 108 -4.88 -9.92 10.21
N PHE A 109 -4.04 -8.90 9.99
CA PHE A 109 -3.35 -8.66 8.73
C PHE A 109 -1.84 -8.52 8.95
N VAL A 110 -1.09 -8.65 7.88
CA VAL A 110 0.35 -8.51 7.85
C VAL A 110 0.72 -7.08 7.46
N VAL A 111 1.72 -6.53 8.12
CA VAL A 111 2.33 -5.25 7.75
C VAL A 111 3.76 -5.53 7.28
N GLU A 112 4.08 -5.01 6.12
CA GLU A 112 5.43 -4.96 5.58
C GLU A 112 5.88 -3.49 5.56
N ALA A 113 7.12 -3.23 5.93
CA ALA A 113 7.73 -1.92 5.90
C ALA A 113 9.19 -2.04 5.43
N ASP A 114 9.50 -1.47 4.28
CA ASP A 114 10.85 -1.38 3.69
C ASP A 114 11.60 -2.73 3.60
N GLY A 115 10.86 -3.81 3.31
CA GLY A 115 11.40 -5.16 3.16
C GLY A 115 11.39 -6.01 4.43
N GLU A 116 10.92 -5.48 5.56
CA GLU A 116 10.77 -6.19 6.82
C GLU A 116 9.29 -6.41 7.16
N ILE A 117 9.00 -7.37 8.03
CA ILE A 117 7.65 -7.64 8.54
C ILE A 117 7.60 -7.28 10.03
N PRO A 118 7.39 -6.00 10.38
CA PRO A 118 7.31 -5.58 11.78
C PRO A 118 6.12 -6.19 12.52
N TYR A 119 5.02 -6.47 11.79
CA TYR A 119 3.84 -7.08 12.37
C TYR A 119 3.32 -8.19 11.45
N SER A 120 3.44 -9.43 11.90
CA SER A 120 2.92 -10.61 11.19
C SER A 120 1.43 -10.85 11.43
N GLN A 121 0.89 -10.33 12.53
CA GLN A 121 -0.53 -10.44 12.90
C GLN A 121 -0.93 -9.23 13.73
N THR A 122 -1.43 -8.19 13.09
CA THR A 122 -2.04 -7.05 13.78
C THR A 122 -3.49 -6.85 13.34
N ARG A 123 -4.28 -6.21 14.17
CA ARG A 123 -5.67 -5.81 13.86
C ARG A 123 -5.84 -4.31 13.85
N HIS A 124 -4.81 -3.59 14.29
CA HIS A 124 -4.77 -2.15 14.36
C HIS A 124 -3.42 -1.65 13.89
N LEU A 125 -3.42 -0.65 13.03
CA LEU A 125 -2.23 0.03 12.54
C LEU A 125 -2.49 1.52 12.47
N GLU A 126 -1.60 2.30 13.06
CA GLU A 126 -1.55 3.74 12.91
C GLU A 126 -0.23 4.15 12.26
N ILE A 127 -0.31 4.94 11.20
CA ILE A 127 0.85 5.50 10.52
C ILE A 127 0.69 7.02 10.47
N GLN A 128 1.74 7.72 10.86
CA GLN A 128 1.78 9.18 10.83
C GLN A 128 3.09 9.66 10.22
N ILE A 129 3.02 10.67 9.36
CA ILE A 129 4.23 11.31 8.85
C ILE A 129 4.85 12.22 9.91
N LEU A 130 6.16 12.11 10.06
CA LEU A 130 6.96 13.00 10.89
C LEU A 130 7.74 13.94 9.98
N GLU A 131 7.17 15.11 9.72
CA GLU A 131 7.77 16.08 8.80
C GLU A 131 9.20 16.49 9.21
N ARG A 132 10.08 16.57 8.21
CA ARG A 132 11.46 17.10 8.35
C ARG A 132 12.32 16.41 9.43
N LYS A 133 12.03 15.16 9.78
CA LYS A 133 12.80 14.40 10.78
C LYS A 133 14.09 13.81 10.22
N LEU A 134 14.15 13.58 8.91
CA LEU A 134 15.33 13.07 8.23
C LEU A 134 15.92 14.12 7.29
N ARG A 135 17.23 14.38 7.40
CA ARG A 135 17.98 15.19 6.44
C ARG A 135 18.70 14.26 5.48
N VAL A 136 18.39 14.36 4.21
CA VAL A 136 19.02 13.58 3.14
C VAL A 136 19.97 14.49 2.37
N ILE A 137 21.18 14.00 2.10
CA ILE A 137 22.15 14.65 1.20
C ILE A 137 21.84 14.14 -0.21
N VAL A 138 21.58 15.03 -1.12
CA VAL A 138 21.33 14.75 -2.55
C VAL A 138 22.46 15.31 -3.40
#